data_2a30ed32881ecf75d6b5e5294cb4fef5
#
_entry.id   2a30ed32881ecf75d6b5e5294cb4fef5
#
_cell.length_a   1.000
_cell.length_b   1.000
_cell.length_c   1.000
_cell.angle_alpha   90.00
_cell.angle_beta   90.00
_cell.angle_gamma   90.00
#
_symmetry.space_group_name_H-M   'P 1'
#
loop_
_entity.id
_entity.type
_entity.pdbx_description
1 polymer ?
#
loop_
_entity_poly.entity_id
_entity_poly.type
_entity_poly.pdbx_seq_one_letter_code
_entity_poly.pdbx_strand_id
1 'polypeptide(L)'
;SRADYMGMLGTVMNCLALQDFLEKQGVDTRVQTAISMGQVAEPYIPRRAIRHLEKSRVVIFGAGAGMPFFTTDTVAAQRALEIGANALLLAKSGVNE
;
A
#
# COMPACT_ATOMS: atom_id res chain seq x y z
N SER A 1 3.45 11.62 16.04
CA SER A 1 2.32 12.35 16.64
C SER A 1 1.00 11.77 16.17
N ARG A 2 -0.09 12.21 16.77
CA ARG A 2 -1.42 11.78 16.33
C ARG A 2 -1.70 12.20 14.89
N ALA A 3 -1.24 13.38 14.50
CA ALA A 3 -1.45 13.86 13.14
C ALA A 3 -0.77 12.92 12.12
N ASP A 4 0.42 12.43 12.44
CA ASP A 4 1.12 11.50 11.57
C ASP A 4 0.37 10.18 11.47
N TYR A 5 -0.13 9.65 12.58
CA TYR A 5 -0.91 8.42 12.56
C TYR A 5 -2.24 8.60 11.82
N MET A 6 -2.88 9.75 11.99
CA MET A 6 -4.10 10.04 11.24
C MET A 6 -3.83 10.08 9.74
N GLY A 7 -2.70 10.64 9.34
CA GLY A 7 -2.29 10.63 7.94
C GLY A 7 -2.08 9.22 7.41
N MET A 8 -1.44 8.35 8.19
CA MET A 8 -1.24 6.96 7.79
C MET A 8 -2.57 6.21 7.66
N LEU A 9 -3.50 6.44 8.59
CA LEU A 9 -4.83 5.84 8.51
C LEU A 9 -5.59 6.36 7.29
N GLY A 10 -5.43 7.64 6.98
CA GLY A 10 -6.03 8.24 5.78
C GLY A 10 -5.54 7.56 4.50
N THR A 11 -4.25 7.22 4.44
CA THR A 11 -3.74 6.50 3.27
C THR A 11 -4.36 5.11 3.15
N VAL A 12 -4.61 4.44 4.27
CA VAL A 12 -5.27 3.13 4.25
C VAL A 12 -6.69 3.25 3.71
N MET A 13 -7.43 4.27 4.14
CA MET A 13 -8.77 4.53 3.62
C MET A 13 -8.75 4.72 2.10
N ASN A 14 -7.79 5.48 1.60
CA ASN A 14 -7.63 5.68 0.17
C ASN A 14 -7.30 4.38 -0.56
N CYS A 15 -6.46 3.53 0.04
CA CYS A 15 -6.13 2.22 -0.53
C CYS A 15 -7.37 1.34 -0.65
N LEU A 16 -8.23 1.35 0.36
CA LEU A 16 -9.46 0.55 0.33
C LEU A 16 -10.42 1.06 -0.74
N ALA A 17 -10.52 2.38 -0.90
CA ALA A 17 -11.35 2.96 -1.94
C ALA A 17 -10.83 2.58 -3.33
N LEU A 18 -9.51 2.61 -3.52
CA LEU A 18 -8.89 2.21 -4.77
C LEU A 18 -9.09 0.72 -5.03
N GLN A 19 -8.96 -0.11 -4.00
CA GLN A 19 -9.21 -1.54 -4.13
C GLN A 19 -10.63 -1.80 -4.61
N ASP A 20 -11.61 -1.14 -3.99
CA ASP A 20 -13.01 -1.29 -4.37
C ASP A 20 -13.22 -0.90 -5.84
N PHE A 21 -12.65 0.23 -6.25
CA PHE A 21 -12.75 0.68 -7.62
C PHE A 21 -12.15 -0.34 -8.60
N LEU A 22 -10.93 -0.80 -8.30
CA LEU A 22 -10.24 -1.74 -9.19
C LEU A 22 -10.97 -3.07 -9.27
N GLU A 23 -11.48 -3.57 -8.16
CA GLU A 23 -12.22 -4.83 -8.16
C GLU A 23 -13.52 -4.73 -8.96
N LYS A 24 -14.17 -3.58 -8.93
CA LYS A 24 -15.33 -3.33 -9.77
C LYS A 24 -14.98 -3.31 -11.26
N GLN A 25 -13.71 -3.05 -11.58
CA GLN A 25 -13.22 -3.12 -12.97
C GLN A 25 -12.72 -4.52 -13.34
N GLY A 26 -12.85 -5.48 -12.45
CA GLY A 26 -12.38 -6.83 -12.71
C GLY A 26 -10.92 -7.09 -12.39
N VAL A 27 -10.27 -6.17 -11.68
CA VAL A 27 -8.86 -6.31 -11.31
C VAL A 27 -8.79 -6.87 -9.89
N ASP A 28 -8.20 -8.06 -9.75
CA ASP A 28 -8.03 -8.69 -8.44
C ASP A 28 -6.96 -7.94 -7.66
N THR A 29 -7.30 -7.41 -6.50
CA THR A 29 -6.48 -6.46 -5.77
C THR A 29 -6.39 -6.84 -4.29
N ARG A 30 -5.22 -6.61 -3.70
CA ARG A 30 -5.00 -6.82 -2.27
C ARG A 30 -4.38 -5.57 -1.68
N VAL A 31 -4.79 -5.22 -0.46
CA VAL A 31 -4.23 -4.09 0.28
C VAL A 31 -3.41 -4.64 1.44
N GLN A 32 -2.17 -4.16 1.56
CA GLN A 32 -1.29 -4.52 2.68
C GLN A 32 -0.85 -3.26 3.41
N THR A 33 -0.72 -3.37 4.72
CA THR A 33 -0.35 -2.22 5.55
C THR A 33 0.79 -2.60 6.50
N ALA A 34 1.60 -1.62 6.84
CA ALA A 34 2.65 -1.78 7.84
C ALA A 34 2.09 -1.72 9.27
N ILE A 35 0.89 -1.18 9.43
CA ILE A 35 0.19 -1.13 10.72
C ILE A 35 -0.77 -2.31 10.77
N SER A 36 -0.82 -3.00 11.89
CA SER A 36 -1.72 -4.15 12.03
C SER A 36 -3.17 -3.72 11.98
N MET A 37 -3.90 -4.18 10.97
CA MET A 37 -5.31 -3.86 10.74
C MET A 37 -6.01 -5.07 10.14
N GLY A 38 -5.83 -6.24 10.75
CA GLY A 38 -6.16 -7.53 10.15
C GLY A 38 -7.58 -7.71 9.65
N GLN A 39 -8.55 -6.93 10.15
CA GLN A 39 -9.94 -7.00 9.67
C GLN A 39 -10.19 -6.12 8.45
N VAL A 40 -9.25 -5.23 8.12
CA VAL A 40 -9.41 -4.23 7.08
C VAL A 40 -8.44 -4.47 5.93
N ALA A 41 -7.19 -4.80 6.25
CA ALA A 41 -6.15 -5.01 5.26
C ALA A 41 -5.16 -6.03 5.80
N GLU A 42 -4.45 -6.71 4.91
CA GLU A 42 -3.43 -7.66 5.31
C GLU A 42 -2.23 -6.93 5.91
N PRO A 43 -1.56 -7.50 6.91
CA PRO A 43 -0.27 -6.98 7.32
C PRO A 43 0.73 -7.14 6.17
N TYR A 44 1.68 -6.20 6.07
CA TYR A 44 2.72 -6.33 5.06
C TYR A 44 3.63 -7.51 5.40
N ILE A 45 3.61 -8.50 4.55
CA ILE A 45 4.49 -9.66 4.61
C ILE A 45 5.03 -9.85 3.19
N PRO A 46 6.35 -9.66 2.97
CA PRO A 46 6.91 -9.70 1.62
C PRO A 46 6.55 -10.96 0.84
N ARG A 47 6.56 -12.10 1.50
CA ARG A 47 6.21 -13.37 0.87
C ARG A 47 4.78 -13.39 0.33
N ARG A 48 3.85 -12.79 1.06
CA ARG A 48 2.45 -12.70 0.61
C ARG A 48 2.32 -11.76 -0.56
N ALA A 49 3.02 -10.63 -0.52
CA ALA A 49 3.00 -9.67 -1.62
C ALA A 49 3.53 -10.32 -2.89
N ILE A 50 4.63 -11.04 -2.80
CA ILE A 50 5.21 -11.76 -3.93
C ILE A 50 4.19 -12.78 -4.50
N ARG A 51 3.53 -13.52 -3.63
CA ARG A 51 2.53 -14.49 -4.05
C ARG A 51 1.37 -13.83 -4.79
N HIS A 52 0.91 -12.69 -4.28
CA HIS A 52 -0.15 -11.95 -4.96
C HIS A 52 0.28 -11.53 -6.37
N LEU A 53 1.50 -11.02 -6.50
CA LEU A 53 2.03 -10.62 -7.81
C LEU A 53 2.15 -11.82 -8.75
N GLU A 54 2.58 -12.96 -8.24
CA GLU A 54 2.66 -14.19 -9.04
C GLU A 54 1.30 -14.65 -9.55
N LYS A 55 0.24 -14.33 -8.82
CA LYS A 55 -1.14 -14.62 -9.21
C LYS A 55 -1.76 -13.50 -10.03
N SER A 56 -0.96 -12.58 -10.52
CA SER A 56 -1.40 -11.44 -11.34
C SER A 56 -2.37 -10.53 -10.61
N ARG A 57 -2.21 -10.40 -9.31
CA ARG A 57 -2.98 -9.45 -8.52
C ARG A 57 -2.22 -8.13 -8.41
N VAL A 58 -2.97 -7.06 -8.25
CA VAL A 58 -2.41 -5.76 -7.90
C VAL A 58 -2.27 -5.70 -6.38
N VAL A 59 -1.15 -5.23 -5.89
CA VAL A 59 -0.94 -5.03 -4.45
C VAL A 59 -0.82 -3.54 -4.18
N ILE A 60 -1.63 -3.04 -3.28
CA ILE A 60 -1.63 -1.64 -2.85
C ILE A 60 -1.07 -1.59 -1.44
N PHE A 61 -0.08 -0.74 -1.22
CA PHE A 61 0.52 -0.58 0.11
C PHE A 61 0.06 0.71 0.76
N GLY A 62 -0.39 0.63 2.00
CA GLY A 62 -0.83 1.77 2.79
C GLY A 62 -0.08 1.89 4.09
N ALA A 63 -0.18 3.05 4.74
CA ALA A 63 0.45 3.36 6.02
C ALA A 63 1.98 3.41 5.97
N GLY A 64 2.56 3.49 4.80
CA GLY A 64 4.01 3.65 4.63
C GLY A 64 4.81 2.55 5.34
N ALA A 65 5.81 2.95 6.13
CA ALA A 65 6.64 2.03 6.91
C ALA A 65 6.06 1.73 8.29
N GLY A 66 4.90 2.30 8.61
CA GLY A 66 4.37 2.26 9.98
C GLY A 66 5.08 3.22 10.93
N MET A 67 5.97 4.05 10.38
CA MET A 67 6.74 5.03 11.15
C MET A 67 6.57 6.40 10.51
N PRO A 68 6.20 7.43 11.30
CA PRO A 68 5.82 8.73 10.73
C PRO A 68 6.96 9.52 10.10
N PHE A 69 8.21 9.13 10.36
CA PHE A 69 9.36 9.92 9.91
C PHE A 69 9.92 9.50 8.54
N PHE A 70 9.39 8.44 7.95
CA PHE A 70 9.84 7.99 6.63
C PHE A 70 8.94 8.56 5.54
N THR A 71 9.54 8.94 4.42
CA THR A 71 8.76 9.41 3.28
C THR A 71 8.09 8.23 2.57
N THR A 72 6.92 8.48 1.99
CA THR A 72 6.18 7.47 1.26
C THR A 72 6.97 6.96 0.05
N ASP A 73 7.66 7.86 -0.65
CA ASP A 73 8.42 7.47 -1.84
C ASP A 73 9.58 6.53 -1.51
N THR A 74 10.29 6.82 -0.42
CA THR A 74 11.39 5.96 0.04
C THR A 74 10.87 4.57 0.38
N VAL A 75 9.76 4.51 1.11
CA VAL A 75 9.16 3.24 1.51
C VAL A 75 8.67 2.48 0.29
N ALA A 76 8.06 3.16 -0.67
CA ALA A 76 7.56 2.52 -1.88
C ALA A 76 8.69 1.86 -2.67
N ALA A 77 9.80 2.57 -2.85
CA ALA A 77 10.97 2.01 -3.53
C ALA A 77 11.52 0.79 -2.79
N GLN A 78 11.61 0.88 -1.48
CA GLN A 78 12.08 -0.23 -0.66
C GLN A 78 11.16 -1.45 -0.78
N ARG A 79 9.85 -1.25 -0.74
CA ARG A 79 8.88 -2.34 -0.92
C ARG A 79 9.02 -2.99 -2.28
N ALA A 80 9.16 -2.20 -3.34
CA ALA A 80 9.31 -2.72 -4.69
C ALA A 80 10.54 -3.62 -4.81
N LEU A 81 11.65 -3.22 -4.20
CA LEU A 81 12.87 -4.02 -4.20
C LEU A 81 12.67 -5.31 -3.41
N GLU A 82 12.05 -5.24 -2.25
CA GLU A 82 11.86 -6.40 -1.37
C GLU A 82 11.04 -7.50 -2.03
N ILE A 83 10.07 -7.13 -2.86
CA ILE A 83 9.17 -8.10 -3.47
C ILE A 83 9.50 -8.38 -4.93
N GLY A 84 10.53 -7.75 -5.46
CA GLY A 84 10.92 -7.98 -6.85
C GLY A 84 9.89 -7.51 -7.86
N ALA A 85 9.23 -6.39 -7.59
CA ALA A 85 8.18 -5.89 -8.48
C ALA A 85 8.77 -5.43 -9.81
N ASN A 86 8.06 -5.72 -10.90
CA ASN A 86 8.45 -5.27 -12.23
C ASN A 86 8.06 -3.82 -12.48
N ALA A 87 7.05 -3.33 -11.78
CA ALA A 87 6.56 -1.97 -11.94
C ALA A 87 6.09 -1.43 -10.60
N LEU A 88 6.29 -0.14 -10.39
CA LEU A 88 5.86 0.57 -9.20
C LEU A 88 5.10 1.81 -9.61
N LEU A 89 3.90 1.97 -9.08
CA LEU A 89 3.07 3.15 -9.32
C LEU A 89 2.89 3.90 -8.01
N LEU A 90 3.13 5.20 -8.05
CA LEU A 90 2.95 6.06 -6.89
C LEU A 90 1.71 6.92 -7.11
N ALA A 91 0.72 6.73 -6.25
CA ALA A 91 -0.49 7.56 -6.29
C ALA A 91 -0.29 8.72 -5.33
N LYS A 92 -0.24 9.91 -5.85
CA LYS A 92 -0.01 11.12 -5.07
C LYS A 92 -1.16 12.10 -5.24
N SER A 93 -1.53 12.72 -4.12
CA SER A 93 -2.36 13.91 -4.15
C SER A 93 -1.44 15.12 -4.12
N GLY A 94 -1.87 16.24 -4.53
CA GLY A 94 -1.05 17.43 -4.47
C GLY A 94 0.00 17.44 -5.56
N VAL A 95 -0.14 18.33 -6.45
CA VAL A 95 0.64 18.35 -7.68
C VAL A 95 1.83 19.28 -7.64
N ASN A 96 2.03 19.96 -6.54
CA ASN A 96 3.05 21.00 -6.44
C ASN A 96 4.20 20.63 -5.50
N GLU A 97 4.27 19.42 -5.12
CA GLU A 97 5.37 18.96 -4.27
C GLU A 97 6.67 18.82 -5.03
#